data_5fc2cd633888056c9922ef420adb20ee
#
_entry.id   5fc2cd633888056c9922ef420adb20ee
#
_cell.length_a   1.000
_cell.length_b   1.000
_cell.length_c   1.000
_cell.angle_alpha   90.00
_cell.angle_beta   90.00
_cell.angle_gamma   90.00
#
_symmetry.space_group_name_H-M   'P 1'
#
loop_
_entity.id
_entity.type
_entity.pdbx_description
1 polymer ?
#
loop_
_entity_poly.entity_id
_entity_poly.type
_entity_poly.pdbx_seq_one_letter_code
_entity_poly.pdbx_strand_id
1 'polypeptide(L)'
;MADDMTKEQRHKNMQHIKSSNTKIEVLLRKALWERGYRYRKNYKALPGKPDIVLTKYKIAIFCDGEFFHGKDWEVLKPKLENSNNSEYWISKIWRNRERDDEVNKKLLFMGWTVIRFWGNDIKKHTDECVKVIEEAILDIKIGDEEL
;
A
#
# COMPACT_ATOMS: atom_id res chain seq x y z
N MET A 1 6.68 9.71 26.73
CA MET A 1 6.23 8.47 27.35
C MET A 1 7.32 7.41 27.21
N ALA A 2 7.65 6.76 28.29
CA ALA A 2 8.68 5.73 28.25
C ALA A 2 8.20 4.54 27.39
N ASP A 3 9.09 4.06 26.58
CA ASP A 3 8.85 2.86 25.79
C ASP A 3 9.15 1.66 26.68
N ASP A 4 8.11 0.96 27.10
CA ASP A 4 8.18 -0.17 28.02
C ASP A 4 8.74 -1.44 27.38
N MET A 5 9.05 -1.40 26.09
CA MET A 5 9.56 -2.56 25.38
C MET A 5 11.08 -2.66 25.43
N THR A 6 11.59 -3.84 25.76
CA THR A 6 13.03 -4.14 25.67
C THR A 6 13.44 -4.22 24.18
N LYS A 7 14.75 -4.13 23.91
CA LYS A 7 15.29 -4.33 22.54
C LYS A 7 14.90 -5.69 21.98
N GLU A 8 14.88 -6.73 22.80
CA GLU A 8 14.51 -8.08 22.41
C GLU A 8 13.04 -8.18 22.05
N GLN A 9 12.17 -7.54 22.82
CA GLN A 9 10.73 -7.49 22.53
C GLN A 9 10.45 -6.74 21.24
N ARG A 10 11.13 -5.62 21.00
CA ARG A 10 11.03 -4.88 19.73
C ARG A 10 11.45 -5.73 18.57
N HIS A 11 12.57 -6.45 18.72
CA HIS A 11 13.07 -7.33 17.65
C HIS A 11 12.07 -8.42 17.33
N LYS A 12 11.47 -9.06 18.32
CA LYS A 12 10.41 -10.06 18.14
C LYS A 12 9.19 -9.45 17.45
N ASN A 13 8.75 -8.27 17.87
CA ASN A 13 7.62 -7.59 17.25
C ASN A 13 7.89 -7.28 15.78
N MET A 14 9.08 -6.83 15.46
CA MET A 14 9.47 -6.55 14.07
C MET A 14 9.51 -7.83 13.22
N GLN A 15 9.92 -8.97 13.80
CA GLN A 15 9.92 -10.26 13.10
C GLN A 15 8.51 -10.77 12.80
N HIS A 16 7.52 -10.36 13.59
CA HIS A 16 6.12 -10.76 13.41
C HIS A 16 5.32 -9.87 12.46
N ILE A 17 5.93 -8.78 11.94
CA ILE A 17 5.26 -7.93 10.96
C ILE A 17 5.16 -8.70 9.65
N LYS A 18 3.92 -8.91 9.22
CA LYS A 18 3.64 -9.66 7.99
C LYS A 18 3.88 -8.78 6.77
N SER A 19 4.48 -9.36 5.72
CA SER A 19 4.64 -8.72 4.42
C SER A 19 3.42 -8.90 3.52
N SER A 20 2.48 -9.78 3.91
CA SER A 20 1.26 -10.06 3.15
C SER A 20 0.13 -10.45 4.10
N ASN A 21 -1.10 -10.41 3.60
CA ASN A 21 -2.30 -10.73 4.37
C ASN A 21 -2.43 -9.88 5.66
N THR A 22 -1.99 -8.64 5.62
CA THR A 22 -2.18 -7.72 6.73
C THR A 22 -3.67 -7.44 6.93
N LYS A 23 -4.02 -6.95 8.11
CA LYS A 23 -5.41 -6.64 8.46
C LYS A 23 -6.07 -5.67 7.47
N ILE A 24 -5.34 -4.67 7.01
CA ILE A 24 -5.86 -3.68 6.05
C ILE A 24 -6.11 -4.31 4.67
N GLU A 25 -5.23 -5.21 4.22
CA GLU A 25 -5.42 -5.94 2.96
C GLU A 25 -6.68 -6.80 3.02
N VAL A 26 -6.85 -7.53 4.12
CA VAL A 26 -8.03 -8.39 4.32
C VAL A 26 -9.31 -7.58 4.34
N LEU A 27 -9.32 -6.43 5.03
CA LEU A 27 -10.47 -5.53 5.08
C LEU A 27 -10.91 -5.08 3.69
N LEU A 28 -9.96 -4.62 2.89
CA LEU A 28 -10.25 -4.12 1.55
C LEU A 28 -10.70 -5.24 0.62
N ARG A 29 -10.05 -6.41 0.69
CA ARG A 29 -10.45 -7.57 -0.11
C ARG A 29 -11.88 -8.01 0.18
N LYS A 30 -12.25 -8.09 1.45
CA LYS A 30 -13.62 -8.45 1.85
C LYS A 30 -14.65 -7.48 1.29
N ALA A 31 -14.37 -6.19 1.40
CA ALA A 31 -15.27 -5.16 0.89
C ALA A 31 -15.46 -5.28 -0.63
N LEU A 32 -14.40 -5.55 -1.36
CA LEU A 32 -14.46 -5.75 -2.81
C LEU A 32 -15.23 -7.03 -3.16
N TRP A 33 -14.98 -8.12 -2.45
CA TRP A 33 -15.66 -9.39 -2.69
C TRP A 33 -17.17 -9.27 -2.47
N GLU A 34 -17.57 -8.62 -1.39
CA GLU A 34 -18.99 -8.40 -1.05
C GLU A 34 -19.73 -7.60 -2.13
N ARG A 35 -19.03 -6.74 -2.86
CA ARG A 35 -19.60 -5.96 -3.98
C ARG A 35 -19.54 -6.68 -5.32
N GLY A 36 -19.09 -7.94 -5.32
CA GLY A 36 -19.08 -8.76 -6.52
C GLY A 36 -17.80 -8.72 -7.34
N TYR A 37 -16.78 -7.99 -6.88
CA TYR A 37 -15.51 -7.95 -7.58
C TYR A 37 -14.67 -9.18 -7.28
N ARG A 38 -13.94 -9.63 -8.29
CA ARG A 38 -13.00 -10.75 -8.16
C ARG A 38 -11.59 -10.24 -8.40
N TYR A 39 -10.64 -10.74 -7.61
CA TYR A 39 -9.29 -10.23 -7.57
C TYR A 39 -8.29 -11.36 -7.36
N ARG A 40 -7.02 -11.03 -7.57
CA ARG A 40 -5.89 -11.86 -7.15
C ARG A 40 -5.15 -11.11 -6.06
N LYS A 41 -4.62 -11.83 -5.09
CA LYS A 41 -3.90 -11.24 -3.96
C LYS A 41 -2.42 -11.50 -4.05
N ASN A 42 -1.61 -10.55 -3.56
CA ASN A 42 -0.16 -10.68 -3.48
C ASN A 42 0.44 -11.15 -4.81
N TYR A 43 0.17 -10.38 -5.86
CA TYR A 43 0.40 -10.80 -7.24
C TYR A 43 1.85 -10.60 -7.65
N LYS A 44 2.62 -11.68 -7.60
CA LYS A 44 4.07 -11.67 -7.86
C LYS A 44 4.45 -11.45 -9.32
N ALA A 45 3.53 -11.65 -10.24
CA ALA A 45 3.81 -11.51 -11.67
C ALA A 45 3.99 -10.05 -12.11
N LEU A 46 3.65 -9.08 -11.26
CA LEU A 46 3.81 -7.65 -11.55
C LEU A 46 4.88 -7.01 -10.66
N PRO A 47 5.54 -5.94 -11.15
CA PRO A 47 6.47 -5.18 -10.33
C PRO A 47 5.85 -4.75 -9.00
N GLY A 48 6.62 -4.81 -7.92
CA GLY A 48 6.19 -4.40 -6.59
C GLY A 48 5.24 -5.35 -5.88
N LYS A 49 4.85 -6.45 -6.50
CA LYS A 49 3.94 -7.44 -5.90
C LYS A 49 2.68 -6.76 -5.33
N PRO A 50 1.80 -6.20 -6.16
CA PRO A 50 0.60 -5.54 -5.66
C PRO A 50 -0.21 -6.43 -4.71
N ASP A 51 -0.76 -5.81 -3.66
CA ASP A 51 -1.52 -6.53 -2.65
C ASP A 51 -2.82 -7.12 -3.20
N ILE A 52 -3.46 -6.36 -4.08
CA ILE A 52 -4.72 -6.75 -4.74
C ILE A 52 -4.63 -6.34 -6.21
N VAL A 53 -4.97 -7.25 -7.12
CA VAL A 53 -5.10 -6.89 -8.54
C VAL A 53 -6.46 -7.29 -9.08
N LEU A 54 -7.04 -6.38 -9.85
CA LEU A 54 -8.24 -6.64 -10.63
C LEU A 54 -7.77 -6.86 -12.08
N THR A 55 -7.46 -8.10 -12.41
CA THR A 55 -6.88 -8.43 -13.71
C THR A 55 -7.78 -8.08 -14.88
N LYS A 56 -9.09 -8.19 -14.68
CA LYS A 56 -10.08 -7.82 -15.71
C LYS A 56 -9.94 -6.38 -16.17
N TYR A 57 -9.57 -5.47 -15.27
CA TYR A 57 -9.48 -4.03 -15.54
C TYR A 57 -8.04 -3.51 -15.57
N LYS A 58 -7.07 -4.37 -15.32
CA LYS A 58 -5.65 -3.99 -15.16
C LYS A 58 -5.46 -2.92 -14.09
N ILE A 59 -6.02 -3.16 -12.92
CA ILE A 59 -5.86 -2.28 -11.75
C ILE A 59 -4.98 -2.99 -10.73
N ALA A 60 -3.91 -2.34 -10.33
CA ALA A 60 -3.01 -2.79 -9.26
C ALA A 60 -3.21 -1.92 -8.03
N ILE A 61 -3.51 -2.53 -6.90
CA ILE A 61 -3.82 -1.85 -5.65
C ILE A 61 -2.77 -2.20 -4.60
N PHE A 62 -2.23 -1.17 -3.96
CA PHE A 62 -1.29 -1.29 -2.87
C PHE A 62 -1.90 -0.74 -1.58
N CYS A 63 -1.72 -1.50 -0.49
CA CYS A 63 -2.15 -1.11 0.84
C CYS A 63 -0.89 -0.72 1.63
N ASP A 64 -0.61 0.58 1.73
CA ASP A 64 0.65 1.10 2.23
C ASP A 64 0.57 1.48 3.72
N GLY A 65 1.42 0.88 4.54
CA GLY A 65 1.60 1.32 5.92
C GLY A 65 2.25 2.70 5.97
N GLU A 66 1.74 3.58 6.82
CA GLU A 66 2.14 4.98 6.89
C GLU A 66 3.64 5.15 7.18
N PHE A 67 4.12 4.44 8.18
CA PHE A 67 5.51 4.57 8.61
C PHE A 67 6.50 4.08 7.55
N PHE A 68 6.34 2.83 7.09
CA PHE A 68 7.32 2.21 6.18
C PHE A 68 7.31 2.81 4.79
N HIS A 69 6.20 3.40 4.36
CA HIS A 69 6.11 4.09 3.06
C HIS A 69 6.29 5.60 3.17
N GLY A 70 6.62 6.08 4.37
CA GLY A 70 7.00 7.47 4.60
C GLY A 70 5.89 8.48 4.36
N LYS A 71 4.69 8.18 4.81
CA LYS A 71 3.59 9.16 4.73
C LYS A 71 4.00 10.44 5.45
N ASP A 72 3.67 11.57 4.86
CA ASP A 72 4.03 12.90 5.38
C ASP A 72 5.53 13.00 5.68
N TRP A 73 6.35 12.65 4.70
CA TRP A 73 7.79 12.56 4.85
C TRP A 73 8.42 13.83 5.41
N GLU A 74 7.90 14.99 5.02
CA GLU A 74 8.40 16.29 5.51
C GLU A 74 8.23 16.44 7.02
N VAL A 75 7.21 15.78 7.59
CA VAL A 75 6.98 15.76 9.04
C VAL A 75 7.73 14.59 9.69
N LEU A 76 7.75 13.44 9.05
CA LEU A 76 8.36 12.23 9.60
C LEU A 76 9.88 12.32 9.68
N LYS A 77 10.54 12.82 8.64
CA LYS A 77 12.00 12.89 8.57
C LYS A 77 12.63 13.63 9.75
N PRO A 78 12.18 14.84 10.13
CA PRO A 78 12.70 15.52 11.30
C PRO A 78 12.53 14.74 12.60
N LYS A 79 11.43 14.01 12.75
CA LYS A 79 11.22 13.15 13.92
C LYS A 79 12.23 12.01 13.98
N LEU A 80 12.55 11.43 12.82
CA LEU A 80 13.54 10.35 12.72
C LEU A 80 14.95 10.86 13.00
N GLU A 81 15.29 12.09 12.63
CA GLU A 81 16.58 12.70 12.89
C GLU A 81 16.90 12.75 14.38
N ASN A 82 15.90 12.87 15.23
CA ASN A 82 16.02 12.91 16.68
C ASN A 82 15.87 11.55 17.34
N SER A 83 15.73 10.47 16.58
CA SER A 83 15.52 9.12 17.10
C SER A 83 16.83 8.32 17.14
N ASN A 84 16.82 7.20 17.86
CA ASN A 84 17.88 6.22 17.81
C ASN A 84 17.90 5.55 16.42
N ASN A 85 19.09 5.31 15.90
CA ASN A 85 19.27 4.71 14.56
C ASN A 85 18.66 5.56 13.44
N SER A 86 18.71 6.88 13.59
CA SER A 86 18.14 7.82 12.62
C SER A 86 18.60 7.58 11.18
N GLU A 87 19.90 7.37 10.97
CA GLU A 87 20.44 7.13 9.63
C GLU A 87 19.86 5.88 8.98
N TYR A 88 19.72 4.81 9.76
CA TYR A 88 19.15 3.56 9.28
C TYR A 88 17.71 3.78 8.80
N TRP A 89 16.86 4.39 9.63
CA TRP A 89 15.44 4.58 9.33
C TRP A 89 15.21 5.57 8.19
N ILE A 90 15.95 6.66 8.18
CA ILE A 90 15.86 7.65 7.10
C ILE A 90 16.21 7.02 5.77
N SER A 91 17.34 6.29 5.71
CA SER A 91 17.75 5.61 4.49
C SER A 91 16.78 4.54 4.04
N LYS A 92 16.27 3.76 4.99
CA LYS A 92 15.33 2.67 4.68
C LYS A 92 14.01 3.18 4.12
N ILE A 93 13.43 4.18 4.78
CA ILE A 93 12.13 4.74 4.35
C ILE A 93 12.30 5.48 3.03
N TRP A 94 13.38 6.23 2.87
CA TRP A 94 13.67 6.91 1.61
C TRP A 94 13.77 5.92 0.45
N ARG A 95 14.49 4.81 0.63
CA ARG A 95 14.58 3.75 -0.39
C ARG A 95 13.22 3.12 -0.68
N ASN A 96 12.37 2.94 0.32
CA ASN A 96 11.02 2.43 0.12
C ASN A 96 10.20 3.38 -0.75
N ARG A 97 10.31 4.68 -0.51
CA ARG A 97 9.62 5.71 -1.31
C ARG A 97 10.09 5.73 -2.76
N GLU A 98 11.41 5.64 -2.96
CA GLU A 98 11.98 5.57 -4.31
C GLU A 98 11.51 4.32 -5.04
N ARG A 99 11.46 3.20 -4.34
CA ARG A 99 10.97 1.93 -4.91
C ARG A 99 9.49 2.03 -5.29
N ASP A 100 8.68 2.64 -4.44
CA ASP A 100 7.26 2.85 -4.75
C ASP A 100 7.10 3.66 -6.04
N ASP A 101 7.88 4.73 -6.20
CA ASP A 101 7.86 5.54 -7.42
C ASP A 101 8.27 4.74 -8.66
N GLU A 102 9.33 3.95 -8.56
CA GLU A 102 9.78 3.09 -9.66
C GLU A 102 8.73 2.06 -10.04
N VAL A 103 8.12 1.43 -9.03
CA VAL A 103 7.04 0.46 -9.25
C VAL A 103 5.86 1.11 -9.95
N ASN A 104 5.44 2.29 -9.48
CA ASN A 104 4.35 3.03 -10.11
C ASN A 104 4.64 3.31 -11.59
N LYS A 105 5.83 3.78 -11.90
CA LYS A 105 6.25 4.08 -13.27
C LYS A 105 6.26 2.84 -14.16
N LYS A 106 6.79 1.73 -13.65
CA LYS A 106 6.81 0.46 -14.39
C LYS A 106 5.41 -0.04 -14.70
N LEU A 107 4.52 -0.02 -13.71
CA LEU A 107 3.14 -0.47 -13.89
C LEU A 107 2.37 0.42 -14.87
N LEU A 108 2.53 1.74 -14.77
CA LEU A 108 1.92 2.68 -15.70
C LEU A 108 2.41 2.45 -17.13
N PHE A 109 3.72 2.23 -17.30
CA PHE A 109 4.29 1.91 -18.61
C PHE A 109 3.72 0.60 -19.18
N MET A 110 3.40 -0.36 -18.33
CA MET A 110 2.79 -1.64 -18.73
C MET A 110 1.29 -1.52 -19.02
N GLY A 111 0.70 -0.34 -18.87
CA GLY A 111 -0.72 -0.11 -19.11
C GLY A 111 -1.63 -0.39 -17.93
N TRP A 112 -1.07 -0.51 -16.72
CA TRP A 112 -1.84 -0.74 -15.51
C TRP A 112 -2.23 0.57 -14.84
N THR A 113 -3.40 0.60 -14.24
CA THR A 113 -3.82 1.67 -13.32
C THR A 113 -3.32 1.32 -11.93
N VAL A 114 -2.62 2.24 -11.30
CA VAL A 114 -2.05 2.05 -9.95
C VAL A 114 -2.86 2.85 -8.95
N ILE A 115 -3.33 2.18 -7.89
CA ILE A 115 -4.04 2.83 -6.80
C ILE A 115 -3.33 2.46 -5.51
N ARG A 116 -2.99 3.47 -4.71
CA ARG A 116 -2.39 3.27 -3.39
C ARG A 116 -3.26 3.88 -2.32
N PHE A 117 -3.49 3.12 -1.25
CA PHE A 117 -4.22 3.60 -0.08
C PHE A 117 -3.34 3.51 1.16
N TRP A 118 -3.44 4.51 2.00
CA TRP A 118 -2.84 4.44 3.32
C TRP A 118 -3.65 3.51 4.22
N GLY A 119 -2.95 2.78 5.11
CA GLY A 119 -3.59 1.81 5.99
C GLY A 119 -4.71 2.40 6.85
N ASN A 120 -4.52 3.61 7.37
CA ASN A 120 -5.54 4.27 8.19
C ASN A 120 -6.79 4.63 7.38
N ASP A 121 -6.63 4.98 6.11
CA ASP A 121 -7.77 5.26 5.24
C ASP A 121 -8.58 3.99 4.99
N ILE A 122 -7.90 2.87 4.80
CA ILE A 122 -8.58 1.58 4.65
C ILE A 122 -9.36 1.23 5.92
N LYS A 123 -8.75 1.39 7.09
CA LYS A 123 -9.39 1.07 8.37
C LYS A 123 -10.61 1.94 8.67
N LYS A 124 -10.49 3.24 8.44
CA LYS A 124 -11.51 4.22 8.83
C LYS A 124 -12.52 4.50 7.73
N HIS A 125 -12.12 4.34 6.48
CA HIS A 125 -12.88 4.76 5.31
C HIS A 125 -12.87 3.69 4.21
N THR A 126 -13.10 2.43 4.60
CA THR A 126 -13.07 1.28 3.66
C THR A 126 -14.00 1.50 2.48
N ASP A 127 -15.24 1.95 2.73
CA ASP A 127 -16.22 2.18 1.67
C ASP A 127 -15.79 3.27 0.69
N GLU A 128 -15.13 4.31 1.18
CA GLU A 128 -14.60 5.38 0.34
C GLU A 128 -13.46 4.88 -0.54
N CYS A 129 -12.61 4.00 0.00
CA CYS A 129 -11.55 3.35 -0.78
C CYS A 129 -12.17 2.50 -1.91
N VAL A 130 -13.20 1.73 -1.61
CA VAL A 130 -13.90 0.94 -2.63
C VAL A 130 -14.50 1.84 -3.70
N LYS A 131 -15.08 2.97 -3.32
CA LYS A 131 -15.63 3.94 -4.30
C LYS A 131 -14.56 4.47 -5.25
N VAL A 132 -13.35 4.75 -4.74
CA VAL A 132 -12.23 5.17 -5.59
C VAL A 132 -11.91 4.10 -6.62
N ILE A 133 -11.89 2.84 -6.21
CA ILE A 133 -11.67 1.71 -7.12
C ILE A 133 -12.79 1.62 -8.15
N GLU A 134 -14.04 1.75 -7.71
CA GLU A 134 -15.20 1.70 -8.60
C GLU A 134 -15.20 2.84 -9.62
N GLU A 135 -14.77 4.04 -9.23
CA GLU A 135 -14.61 5.17 -10.15
C GLU A 135 -13.54 4.87 -11.21
N ALA A 136 -12.43 4.27 -10.80
CA ALA A 136 -11.38 3.87 -11.74
C ALA A 136 -11.90 2.81 -12.73
N ILE A 137 -12.69 1.86 -12.27
CA ILE A 137 -13.32 0.85 -13.13
C ILE A 137 -14.24 1.51 -14.14
N LEU A 138 -15.06 2.46 -13.69
CA LEU A 138 -15.97 3.19 -14.56
C LEU A 138 -15.23 3.96 -15.64
N ASP A 139 -14.16 4.66 -15.27
CA ASP A 139 -13.33 5.41 -16.20
C ASP A 139 -12.70 4.50 -17.27
N ILE A 140 -12.25 3.33 -16.87
CA ILE A 140 -11.69 2.33 -17.80
C ILE A 140 -12.75 1.82 -18.76
N LYS A 141 -13.95 1.51 -18.26
CA LYS A 141 -15.08 1.05 -19.08
C LYS A 141 -15.51 2.11 -20.10
N ILE A 142 -15.58 3.37 -19.68
CA ILE A 142 -15.94 4.49 -20.57
C ILE A 142 -14.88 4.65 -21.66
N GLY A 143 -13.60 4.60 -21.28
CA GLY A 143 -12.49 4.69 -22.24
C GLY A 143 -12.52 3.58 -23.28
N ASP A 144 -12.81 2.35 -22.87
CA ASP A 144 -12.92 1.21 -23.78
C ASP A 144 -14.10 1.35 -24.73
N GLU A 145 -15.23 1.93 -24.29
CA GLU A 145 -16.41 2.15 -25.12
C GLU A 145 -16.21 3.28 -26.15
N GLU A 146 -15.36 4.26 -25.86
CA GLU A 146 -15.05 5.37 -26.76
C GLU A 146 -14.10 4.97 -27.89
N LEU A 147 -13.46 3.85 -27.76
CA LEU A 147 -12.57 3.30 -28.80
C LEU A 147 -13.37 2.49 -29.79
#